data_6768e877fac212fe197c56d14fb0e848
#
_entry.id   6768e877fac212fe197c56d14fb0e848
#
_cell.length_a   1.000
_cell.length_b   1.000
_cell.length_c   1.000
_cell.angle_alpha   90.00
_cell.angle_beta   90.00
_cell.angle_gamma   90.00
#
_symmetry.space_group_name_H-M   'P 1'
#
loop_
_entity.id
_entity.type
_entity.pdbx_description
1 polymer ?
#
loop_
_entity_poly.entity_id
_entity_poly.type
_entity_poly.pdbx_seq_one_letter_code
_entity_poly.pdbx_strand_id
1 'polypeptide(L)'
;MPASFKNNKLTATGFKRWALNTFTPTKASWNGHNASGWLSDILAVNGFDERMQYGGQDREFGERLENYGIHGMQIRYSTVCLHLDHARGYKTKDSIQKNRNIRKHTRGAKVQWTSLGIVKDELRGQSVKVNSYYDRYTREEEKLTSYKEKGGFYRHIYSLSCRWRRAKYHDKVVRAYQQDTDAPALSNHSGVIVSLTTFPPRISQLHLMLKSILWQTCPPEKIIVWLSEQEFPGRLNDLPEELKILMAKGIEFRFVSENFRSHKKYHYVFREYPDSKVITVDDDLIYPR
;
A
#
# COMPACT_ATOMS: atom_id res chain seq x y z
N MET A 1 21.17 12.60 19.34
CA MET A 1 19.81 12.91 18.84
C MET A 1 18.82 12.26 19.79
N PRO A 2 17.80 12.93 20.31
CA PRO A 2 16.80 12.24 21.13
C PRO A 2 16.14 11.16 20.29
N ALA A 3 16.10 9.94 20.82
CA ALA A 3 15.52 8.77 20.17
C ALA A 3 13.99 8.94 20.08
N SER A 4 13.53 9.53 19.00
CA SER A 4 12.12 9.69 18.74
C SER A 4 11.54 8.34 18.32
N PHE A 5 10.35 7.99 18.81
CA PHE A 5 9.59 6.79 18.40
C PHE A 5 9.48 6.64 16.87
N LYS A 6 9.48 7.74 16.12
CA LYS A 6 9.48 7.72 14.64
C LYS A 6 10.84 7.35 14.05
N ASN A 7 11.95 7.62 14.74
CA ASN A 7 13.28 7.19 14.29
C ASN A 7 13.44 5.68 14.39
N ASN A 8 12.74 5.04 15.32
CA ASN A 8 12.75 3.59 15.44
C ASN A 8 12.24 2.88 14.18
N LYS A 9 11.34 3.49 13.41
CA LYS A 9 10.89 2.94 12.12
C LYS A 9 12.02 2.86 11.08
N LEU A 10 13.00 3.75 11.18
CA LEU A 10 14.12 3.84 10.24
C LEU A 10 15.35 3.03 10.69
N THR A 11 15.47 2.79 12.00
CA THR A 11 16.71 2.29 12.60
C THR A 11 16.56 0.98 13.37
N ALA A 12 15.34 0.48 13.54
CA ALA A 12 15.13 -0.75 14.29
C ALA A 12 15.56 -1.98 13.49
N THR A 13 16.46 -2.78 14.06
CA THR A 13 16.95 -4.04 13.52
C THR A 13 16.94 -5.15 14.57
N GLY A 14 17.05 -6.40 14.16
CA GLY A 14 17.18 -7.56 15.04
C GLY A 14 16.08 -7.63 16.11
N PHE A 15 16.47 -7.90 17.35
CA PHE A 15 15.59 -8.02 18.50
C PHE A 15 14.74 -6.75 18.77
N LYS A 16 15.36 -5.56 18.61
CA LYS A 16 14.62 -4.28 18.75
C LYS A 16 13.46 -4.17 17.79
N ARG A 17 13.64 -4.58 16.53
CA ARG A 17 12.59 -4.60 15.51
C ARG A 17 11.47 -5.55 15.89
N TRP A 18 11.83 -6.76 16.31
CA TRP A 18 10.87 -7.77 16.76
C TRP A 18 10.05 -7.24 17.94
N ALA A 19 10.70 -6.74 18.98
CA ALA A 19 10.03 -6.20 20.17
C ALA A 19 9.10 -5.04 19.85
N LEU A 20 9.52 -4.11 18.97
CA LEU A 20 8.68 -2.97 18.57
C LEU A 20 7.48 -3.39 17.74
N ASN A 21 7.60 -4.38 16.84
CA ASN A 21 6.44 -4.91 16.11
C ASN A 21 5.46 -5.66 17.04
N THR A 22 5.98 -6.36 18.04
CA THR A 22 5.18 -7.17 18.97
C THR A 22 4.47 -6.32 20.01
N PHE A 23 5.19 -5.37 20.63
CA PHE A 23 4.69 -4.65 21.80
C PHE A 23 4.17 -3.23 21.53
N THR A 24 4.26 -2.72 20.28
CA THR A 24 3.71 -1.40 19.98
C THR A 24 2.17 -1.48 19.93
N PRO A 25 1.44 -0.69 20.73
CA PRO A 25 -0.02 -0.75 20.83
C PRO A 25 -0.68 -0.09 19.62
N THR A 26 -0.73 -0.78 18.50
CA THR A 26 -1.41 -0.31 17.28
C THR A 26 -2.21 -1.45 16.71
N LYS A 27 -3.41 -1.14 16.21
CA LYS A 27 -4.14 -2.11 15.40
C LYS A 27 -3.43 -2.29 14.07
N ALA A 28 -3.15 -3.52 13.71
CA ALA A 28 -2.85 -3.86 12.33
C ALA A 28 -4.09 -3.51 11.49
N SER A 29 -3.89 -2.84 10.36
CA SER A 29 -4.94 -2.52 9.41
C SER A 29 -4.34 -2.51 8.02
N TRP A 30 -5.14 -2.77 7.02
CA TRP A 30 -4.67 -2.64 5.65
C TRP A 30 -4.26 -1.19 5.37
N ASN A 31 -3.04 -0.99 4.88
CA ASN A 31 -2.53 0.31 4.46
C ASN A 31 -2.22 0.24 2.97
N GLY A 32 -2.95 0.99 2.16
CA GLY A 32 -2.82 0.95 0.72
C GLY A 32 -1.41 1.22 0.17
N HIS A 33 -0.57 1.86 0.96
CA HIS A 33 0.81 2.15 0.57
C HIS A 33 1.84 1.05 0.90
N ASN A 34 1.52 0.14 1.81
CA ASN A 34 2.40 -0.98 2.18
C ASN A 34 1.60 -2.06 2.89
N ALA A 35 0.93 -2.88 2.11
CA ALA A 35 0.16 -4.00 2.60
C ALA A 35 0.16 -5.13 1.57
N SER A 36 0.13 -6.36 2.03
CA SER A 36 -0.02 -7.56 1.22
C SER A 36 -0.96 -8.54 1.90
N GLY A 37 -1.59 -9.40 1.13
CA GLY A 37 -2.48 -10.45 1.60
C GLY A 37 -2.65 -11.53 0.55
N TRP A 38 -3.20 -12.65 0.94
CA TRP A 38 -3.53 -13.70 0.00
C TRP A 38 -4.69 -13.27 -0.90
N LEU A 39 -4.63 -13.64 -2.17
CA LEU A 39 -5.72 -13.35 -3.11
C LEU A 39 -7.04 -13.95 -2.61
N SER A 40 -7.01 -15.15 -2.08
CA SER A 40 -8.18 -15.82 -1.47
C SER A 40 -8.83 -14.97 -0.37
N ASP A 41 -8.04 -14.34 0.49
CA ASP A 41 -8.53 -13.48 1.57
C ASP A 41 -9.17 -12.19 1.02
N ILE A 42 -8.54 -11.63 0.01
CA ILE A 42 -9.05 -10.42 -0.68
C ILE A 42 -10.38 -10.72 -1.37
N LEU A 43 -10.49 -11.87 -2.05
CA LEU A 43 -11.71 -12.33 -2.70
C LEU A 43 -12.81 -12.68 -1.70
N ALA A 44 -12.46 -13.26 -0.54
CA ALA A 44 -13.41 -13.62 0.51
C ALA A 44 -14.22 -12.43 1.02
N VAL A 45 -13.64 -11.22 1.01
CA VAL A 45 -14.32 -9.98 1.39
C VAL A 45 -14.70 -9.11 0.19
N ASN A 46 -14.50 -9.62 -1.03
CA ASN A 46 -14.80 -8.94 -2.30
C ASN A 46 -13.99 -7.68 -2.59
N GLY A 47 -12.74 -7.59 -2.14
CA GLY A 47 -11.86 -6.48 -2.45
C GLY A 47 -12.29 -5.15 -1.84
N PHE A 48 -12.00 -4.05 -2.51
CA PHE A 48 -12.32 -2.70 -2.06
C PHE A 48 -13.75 -2.31 -2.39
N ASP A 49 -14.36 -1.47 -1.55
CA ASP A 49 -15.70 -0.93 -1.78
C ASP A 49 -15.62 0.28 -2.74
N GLU A 50 -16.17 0.13 -3.93
CA GLU A 50 -16.11 1.13 -5.01
C GLU A 50 -16.88 2.42 -4.69
N ARG A 51 -17.77 2.42 -3.70
CA ARG A 51 -18.45 3.65 -3.24
C ARG A 51 -17.48 4.62 -2.59
N MET A 52 -16.36 4.11 -2.09
CA MET A 52 -15.41 4.92 -1.35
C MET A 52 -14.48 5.67 -2.31
N GLN A 53 -14.38 6.96 -2.06
CA GLN A 53 -13.42 7.84 -2.72
C GLN A 53 -12.18 7.98 -1.83
N TYR A 54 -11.46 9.10 -1.92
CA TYR A 54 -10.30 9.34 -1.09
C TYR A 54 -10.65 9.41 0.41
N GLY A 55 -9.88 8.67 1.21
CA GLY A 55 -9.85 8.78 2.66
C GLY A 55 -10.46 7.59 3.41
N GLY A 56 -9.66 6.58 3.67
CA GLY A 56 -9.97 5.45 4.54
C GLY A 56 -10.55 4.22 3.87
N GLN A 57 -10.52 4.14 2.52
CA GLN A 57 -10.93 2.95 1.77
C GLN A 57 -10.05 1.73 2.13
N ASP A 58 -8.77 1.96 2.31
CA ASP A 58 -7.80 0.97 2.76
C ASP A 58 -8.15 0.42 4.14
N ARG A 59 -8.53 1.31 5.06
CA ARG A 59 -8.91 0.92 6.41
C ARG A 59 -10.26 0.20 6.45
N GLU A 60 -11.20 0.59 5.62
CA GLU A 60 -12.50 -0.07 5.50
C GLU A 60 -12.33 -1.51 5.01
N PHE A 61 -11.49 -1.70 4.00
CA PHE A 61 -11.13 -3.03 3.50
C PHE A 61 -10.50 -3.89 4.61
N GLY A 62 -9.54 -3.34 5.36
CA GLY A 62 -8.97 -4.02 6.52
C GLY A 62 -9.98 -4.32 7.63
N GLU A 63 -10.97 -3.45 7.86
CA GLU A 63 -12.06 -3.67 8.81
C GLU A 63 -12.98 -4.85 8.39
N ARG A 64 -13.19 -5.05 7.08
CA ARG A 64 -13.94 -6.23 6.58
C ARG A 64 -13.12 -7.51 6.71
N LEU A 65 -11.82 -7.48 6.42
CA LEU A 65 -10.92 -8.62 6.68
C LEU A 65 -10.97 -9.05 8.15
N GLU A 66 -10.82 -8.11 9.09
CA GLU A 66 -10.92 -8.37 10.52
C GLU A 66 -12.29 -8.92 10.92
N ASN A 67 -13.38 -8.37 10.38
CA ASN A 67 -14.73 -8.88 10.62
C ASN A 67 -14.94 -10.30 10.07
N TYR A 68 -14.24 -10.67 9.02
CA TYR A 68 -14.26 -12.00 8.41
C TYR A 68 -13.40 -13.01 9.18
N GLY A 69 -12.57 -12.55 10.12
CA GLY A 69 -11.65 -13.36 10.91
C GLY A 69 -10.22 -13.43 10.37
N ILE A 70 -9.87 -12.58 9.42
CA ILE A 70 -8.51 -12.49 8.85
C ILE A 70 -7.79 -11.34 9.56
N HIS A 71 -6.82 -11.68 10.41
CA HIS A 71 -6.11 -10.70 11.22
C HIS A 71 -4.85 -10.17 10.55
N GLY A 72 -4.69 -8.83 10.59
CA GLY A 72 -3.52 -8.18 10.05
C GLY A 72 -2.28 -8.32 10.92
N MET A 73 -1.16 -8.71 10.35
CA MET A 73 0.15 -8.70 11.02
C MET A 73 0.85 -7.36 10.81
N GLN A 74 1.33 -6.75 11.90
CA GLN A 74 2.02 -5.49 11.83
C GLN A 74 3.49 -5.64 11.45
N ILE A 75 3.91 -4.97 10.38
CA ILE A 75 5.29 -4.95 9.89
C ILE A 75 5.94 -3.56 9.95
N ARG A 76 5.37 -2.65 10.75
CA ARG A 76 5.73 -1.22 10.81
C ARG A 76 7.22 -0.94 10.99
N TYR A 77 7.93 -1.78 11.71
CA TYR A 77 9.36 -1.64 11.99
C TYR A 77 10.22 -2.60 11.16
N SER A 78 9.59 -3.43 10.31
CA SER A 78 10.30 -4.35 9.41
C SER A 78 10.57 -3.75 8.05
N THR A 79 9.69 -2.84 7.61
CA THR A 79 9.82 -2.15 6.32
C THR A 79 9.71 -0.64 6.51
N VAL A 80 10.42 0.11 5.68
CA VAL A 80 10.40 1.58 5.68
C VAL A 80 9.99 2.05 4.31
N CYS A 81 8.96 2.89 4.25
CA CYS A 81 8.55 3.57 3.04
C CYS A 81 8.68 5.09 3.23
N LEU A 82 9.24 5.76 2.24
CA LEU A 82 9.29 7.23 2.19
C LEU A 82 8.22 7.71 1.21
N HIS A 83 7.28 8.50 1.72
CA HIS A 83 6.24 9.11 0.91
C HIS A 83 6.81 10.32 0.17
N LEU A 84 6.70 10.32 -1.17
CA LEU A 84 7.04 11.47 -2.02
C LEU A 84 5.94 12.52 -1.88
N ASP A 85 6.32 13.77 -1.61
CA ASP A 85 5.34 14.84 -1.40
C ASP A 85 4.65 15.23 -2.72
N HIS A 86 3.32 15.37 -2.67
CA HIS A 86 2.51 15.76 -3.84
C HIS A 86 1.23 16.47 -3.40
N ALA A 87 0.69 17.29 -4.28
CA ALA A 87 -0.62 17.92 -4.07
C ALA A 87 -1.77 16.88 -4.05
N ARG A 88 -2.79 17.12 -3.23
CA ARG A 88 -3.95 16.24 -3.03
C ARG A 88 -5.27 16.94 -3.35
N GLY A 89 -5.38 17.47 -4.58
CA GLY A 89 -6.56 18.20 -5.04
C GLY A 89 -7.87 17.41 -5.05
N TYR A 90 -7.78 16.08 -5.04
CA TYR A 90 -8.94 15.17 -5.01
C TYR A 90 -9.54 14.96 -3.60
N LYS A 91 -9.00 15.61 -2.57
CA LYS A 91 -9.48 15.50 -1.19
C LYS A 91 -10.62 16.49 -0.94
N THR A 92 -11.85 15.99 -0.77
CA THR A 92 -13.02 16.81 -0.42
C THR A 92 -13.53 16.48 0.99
N LYS A 93 -14.18 17.44 1.65
CA LYS A 93 -14.80 17.22 2.97
C LYS A 93 -15.91 16.18 2.88
N ASP A 94 -16.68 16.20 1.81
CA ASP A 94 -17.84 15.30 1.60
C ASP A 94 -17.38 13.85 1.39
N SER A 95 -16.33 13.62 0.60
CA SER A 95 -15.79 12.28 0.42
C SER A 95 -15.28 11.68 1.73
N ILE A 96 -14.61 12.49 2.56
CA ILE A 96 -14.13 12.07 3.87
C ILE A 96 -15.30 11.73 4.81
N GLN A 97 -16.36 12.55 4.82
CA GLN A 97 -17.52 12.31 5.68
C GLN A 97 -18.29 11.07 5.22
N LYS A 98 -18.52 10.92 3.91
CA LYS A 98 -19.12 9.71 3.32
C LYS A 98 -18.36 8.45 3.74
N ASN A 99 -17.04 8.46 3.57
CA ASN A 99 -16.19 7.32 3.89
C ASN A 99 -16.19 7.00 5.41
N ARG A 100 -16.25 8.02 6.27
CA ARG A 100 -16.41 7.83 7.72
C ARG A 100 -17.71 7.10 8.08
N ASN A 101 -18.81 7.47 7.41
CA ASN A 101 -20.13 6.85 7.63
C ASN A 101 -20.12 5.39 7.17
N ILE A 102 -19.53 5.08 6.00
CA ILE A 102 -19.37 3.69 5.51
C ILE A 102 -18.57 2.89 6.53
N ARG A 103 -17.41 3.36 6.97
CA ARG A 103 -16.57 2.67 7.95
C ARG A 103 -17.25 2.48 9.31
N LYS A 104 -18.05 3.46 9.77
CA LYS A 104 -18.86 3.34 10.99
C LYS A 104 -19.85 2.18 10.86
N HIS A 105 -20.51 2.07 9.71
CA HIS A 105 -21.43 0.98 9.40
C HIS A 105 -20.68 -0.37 9.33
N THR A 106 -19.59 -0.47 8.58
CA THR A 106 -18.77 -1.68 8.45
C THR A 106 -18.37 -2.25 9.81
N ARG A 107 -17.93 -1.40 10.74
CA ARG A 107 -17.54 -1.81 12.09
C ARG A 107 -18.74 -2.16 12.98
N GLY A 108 -19.78 -1.33 12.95
CA GLY A 108 -20.96 -1.49 13.82
C GLY A 108 -21.79 -2.73 13.46
N ALA A 109 -22.02 -2.96 12.18
CA ALA A 109 -22.77 -4.09 11.66
C ALA A 109 -21.91 -5.35 11.38
N LYS A 110 -20.61 -5.31 11.68
CA LYS A 110 -19.67 -6.41 11.40
C LYS A 110 -19.72 -6.89 9.94
N VAL A 111 -19.80 -5.94 9.00
CA VAL A 111 -19.89 -6.24 7.57
C VAL A 111 -18.60 -6.92 7.12
N GLN A 112 -18.73 -8.05 6.46
CA GLN A 112 -17.63 -8.88 5.94
C GLN A 112 -17.46 -8.77 4.43
N TRP A 113 -18.53 -8.46 3.71
CA TRP A 113 -18.59 -8.45 2.26
C TRP A 113 -19.12 -7.12 1.75
N THR A 114 -18.62 -6.62 0.62
CA THR A 114 -19.23 -5.52 -0.12
C THR A 114 -19.83 -6.02 -1.43
N SER A 115 -21.06 -5.62 -1.75
CA SER A 115 -21.70 -5.90 -3.04
C SER A 115 -21.09 -5.10 -4.20
N LEU A 116 -20.30 -4.07 -3.88
CA LEU A 116 -19.67 -3.17 -4.83
C LEU A 116 -18.14 -3.33 -4.86
N GLY A 117 -17.70 -4.58 -4.89
CA GLY A 117 -16.30 -4.97 -4.98
C GLY A 117 -15.92 -5.59 -6.33
N ILE A 118 -14.99 -6.55 -6.29
CA ILE A 118 -14.47 -7.27 -7.45
C ILE A 118 -15.56 -8.05 -8.18
N VAL A 119 -16.37 -8.77 -7.41
CA VAL A 119 -17.51 -9.57 -7.93
C VAL A 119 -18.78 -8.77 -7.66
N LYS A 120 -19.59 -8.56 -8.68
CA LYS A 120 -20.90 -7.93 -8.53
C LYS A 120 -21.91 -8.96 -8.01
N ASP A 121 -22.98 -8.49 -7.35
CA ASP A 121 -23.96 -9.34 -6.64
C ASP A 121 -24.49 -10.55 -7.45
N GLU A 122 -24.54 -10.43 -8.77
CA GLU A 122 -25.02 -11.48 -9.69
C GLU A 122 -24.18 -12.77 -9.66
N LEU A 123 -22.92 -12.68 -9.18
CA LEU A 123 -21.96 -13.80 -9.12
C LEU A 123 -21.70 -14.33 -7.70
N ARG A 124 -22.46 -13.89 -6.72
CA ARG A 124 -22.26 -14.20 -5.28
C ARG A 124 -22.39 -15.68 -4.89
N GLY A 125 -22.90 -16.53 -5.77
CA GLY A 125 -23.09 -17.97 -5.52
C GLY A 125 -21.83 -18.82 -5.55
N GLN A 126 -20.69 -18.30 -5.98
CA GLN A 126 -19.41 -19.01 -6.05
C GLN A 126 -18.52 -18.65 -4.85
N SER A 127 -18.81 -19.19 -3.68
CA SER A 127 -17.98 -18.98 -2.48
C SER A 127 -16.69 -19.78 -2.59
N VAL A 128 -15.56 -19.06 -2.65
CA VAL A 128 -14.25 -19.66 -2.40
C VAL A 128 -14.12 -19.93 -0.90
N LYS A 129 -14.10 -21.21 -0.50
CA LYS A 129 -13.81 -21.60 0.89
C LYS A 129 -12.34 -21.34 1.21
N VAL A 130 -12.08 -20.39 2.08
CA VAL A 130 -10.74 -20.09 2.60
C VAL A 130 -10.53 -20.85 3.90
N ASN A 131 -9.57 -21.77 3.93
CA ASN A 131 -9.09 -22.38 5.18
C ASN A 131 -8.23 -21.35 5.92
N SER A 132 -8.70 -20.86 7.07
CA SER A 132 -7.95 -19.88 7.86
C SER A 132 -6.76 -20.54 8.57
N TYR A 133 -5.57 -20.09 8.23
CA TYR A 133 -4.31 -20.48 8.90
C TYR A 133 -4.05 -19.71 10.21
N TYR A 134 -5.03 -18.95 10.71
CA TYR A 134 -4.82 -17.87 11.69
C TYR A 134 -5.31 -18.14 13.12
N ASP A 135 -5.69 -19.36 13.48
CA ASP A 135 -6.15 -19.69 14.85
C ASP A 135 -5.10 -19.49 15.97
N ARG A 136 -3.87 -19.13 15.61
CA ARG A 136 -2.77 -19.00 16.57
C ARG A 136 -2.59 -17.61 17.18
N TYR A 137 -3.20 -16.57 16.62
CA TYR A 137 -2.93 -15.16 17.01
C TYR A 137 -4.05 -14.49 17.83
N THR A 138 -5.18 -15.13 18.05
CA THR A 138 -6.36 -14.53 18.69
C THR A 138 -6.24 -14.27 20.19
N ARG A 139 -5.19 -14.73 20.88
CA ARG A 139 -5.07 -14.60 22.36
C ARG A 139 -4.32 -13.37 22.87
N GLU A 140 -3.67 -12.59 22.04
CA GLU A 140 -2.84 -11.44 22.51
C GLU A 140 -3.49 -10.07 22.35
N GLU A 141 -4.61 -9.93 21.66
CA GLU A 141 -5.22 -8.62 21.38
C GLU A 141 -6.02 -7.98 22.52
N GLU A 142 -6.45 -8.72 23.53
CA GLU A 142 -7.29 -8.18 24.61
C GLU A 142 -6.53 -7.27 25.61
N LYS A 143 -5.22 -7.32 25.63
CA LYS A 143 -4.40 -6.57 26.60
C LYS A 143 -4.00 -5.15 26.18
N LEU A 144 -4.29 -4.72 24.94
CA LEU A 144 -3.72 -3.48 24.36
C LEU A 144 -4.65 -2.26 24.34
N THR A 145 -5.82 -2.33 24.96
CA THR A 145 -6.82 -1.24 24.89
C THR A 145 -6.58 -0.07 25.86
N SER A 146 -5.59 -0.13 26.76
CA SER A 146 -5.49 0.79 27.90
C SER A 146 -4.55 2.00 27.77
N TYR A 147 -3.93 2.29 26.60
CA TYR A 147 -2.94 3.39 26.50
C TYR A 147 -3.36 4.54 25.56
N LYS A 148 -4.53 5.10 25.74
CA LYS A 148 -5.03 6.18 24.85
C LYS A 148 -5.15 7.57 25.48
N GLU A 149 -4.45 7.90 26.54
CA GLU A 149 -4.50 9.27 27.06
C GLU A 149 -3.15 9.78 27.56
N LYS A 150 -2.54 10.72 26.83
CA LYS A 150 -1.67 11.80 27.32
C LYS A 150 -1.23 12.79 26.23
N GLY A 151 -1.68 14.02 26.26
CA GLY A 151 -1.09 15.35 26.28
C GLY A 151 -0.85 16.15 24.99
N GLY A 152 -1.42 17.40 24.89
CA GLY A 152 -1.52 18.29 23.72
C GLY A 152 -0.29 19.12 23.28
N PHE A 153 0.54 19.72 24.14
CA PHE A 153 1.53 20.74 23.79
C PHE A 153 2.85 20.17 23.24
N TYR A 154 3.38 19.12 23.84
CA TYR A 154 4.56 18.39 23.35
C TYR A 154 4.38 17.81 21.94
N ARG A 155 3.15 17.52 21.58
CA ARG A 155 2.77 17.00 20.24
C ARG A 155 3.03 18.00 19.13
N HIS A 156 2.90 19.30 19.38
CA HIS A 156 3.03 20.34 18.34
C HIS A 156 4.49 20.65 17.99
N ILE A 157 5.33 20.89 18.99
CA ILE A 157 6.78 21.14 18.80
C ILE A 157 7.47 19.92 18.19
N TYR A 158 7.05 18.73 18.64
CA TYR A 158 7.57 17.47 18.08
C TYR A 158 7.17 17.26 16.61
N SER A 159 5.97 17.68 16.20
CA SER A 159 5.53 17.58 14.79
C SER A 159 6.34 18.45 13.84
N LEU A 160 6.72 19.65 14.27
CA LEU A 160 7.53 20.58 13.46
C LEU A 160 8.96 20.07 13.26
N SER A 161 9.61 19.58 14.31
CA SER A 161 10.96 19.01 14.21
C SER A 161 10.99 17.73 13.36
N CYS A 162 9.92 16.94 13.38
CA CYS A 162 9.78 15.76 12.54
C CYS A 162 9.53 16.11 11.06
N ARG A 163 8.80 17.19 10.76
CA ARG A 163 8.61 17.68 9.38
C ARG A 163 9.93 18.08 8.75
N TRP A 164 10.74 18.89 9.45
CA TRP A 164 12.03 19.35 8.95
C TRP A 164 13.02 18.18 8.71
N ARG A 165 13.09 17.22 9.65
CA ARG A 165 13.97 16.05 9.48
C ARG A 165 13.52 15.13 8.36
N ARG A 166 12.20 14.98 8.16
CA ARG A 166 11.65 14.21 7.04
C ARG A 166 12.01 14.84 5.71
N ALA A 167 11.84 16.15 5.57
CA ALA A 167 12.19 16.87 4.35
C ALA A 167 13.68 16.66 4.01
N LYS A 168 14.59 16.89 4.97
CA LYS A 168 16.02 16.71 4.76
C LYS A 168 16.43 15.28 4.41
N TYR A 169 15.79 14.27 5.01
CA TYR A 169 16.05 12.87 4.70
C TYR A 169 15.45 12.49 3.34
N HIS A 170 14.24 12.94 3.06
CA HIS A 170 13.59 12.80 1.77
C HIS A 170 14.46 13.32 0.64
N ASP A 171 14.95 14.57 0.74
CA ASP A 171 15.82 15.17 -0.27
C ASP A 171 17.11 14.37 -0.50
N LYS A 172 17.70 13.83 0.57
CA LYS A 172 18.89 13.01 0.47
C LYS A 172 18.63 11.71 -0.31
N VAL A 173 17.51 11.04 -0.02
CA VAL A 173 17.14 9.78 -0.67
C VAL A 173 16.75 10.02 -2.13
N VAL A 174 15.94 11.04 -2.39
CA VAL A 174 15.54 11.41 -3.76
C VAL A 174 16.77 11.70 -4.62
N ARG A 175 17.72 12.50 -4.14
CA ARG A 175 18.98 12.79 -4.86
C ARG A 175 19.79 11.53 -5.14
N ALA A 176 19.87 10.61 -4.18
CA ALA A 176 20.58 9.34 -4.39
C ALA A 176 19.99 8.54 -5.55
N TYR A 177 18.66 8.40 -5.62
CA TYR A 177 18.01 7.70 -6.73
C TYR A 177 17.96 8.49 -8.03
N GLN A 178 18.01 9.82 -8.02
CA GLN A 178 18.14 10.64 -9.21
C GLN A 178 19.51 10.50 -9.87
N GLN A 179 20.57 10.44 -9.06
CA GLN A 179 21.95 10.33 -9.52
C GLN A 179 22.32 8.92 -9.99
N ASP A 180 21.57 7.91 -9.53
CA ASP A 180 21.85 6.51 -9.87
C ASP A 180 21.20 6.15 -11.21
N THR A 181 22.02 6.09 -12.26
CA THR A 181 21.62 5.75 -13.63
C THR A 181 21.57 4.25 -13.90
N ASP A 182 22.12 3.44 -12.98
CA ASP A 182 22.44 2.03 -13.28
C ASP A 182 21.63 1.03 -12.44
N ALA A 183 20.31 1.25 -12.34
CA ALA A 183 19.42 0.30 -11.68
C ALA A 183 19.55 -1.10 -12.31
N PRO A 184 19.62 -2.19 -11.50
CA PRO A 184 19.73 -3.55 -12.01
C PRO A 184 18.47 -3.94 -12.81
N ALA A 185 18.62 -4.89 -13.73
CA ALA A 185 17.47 -5.51 -14.37
C ALA A 185 16.77 -6.48 -13.41
N LEU A 186 15.50 -6.77 -13.67
CA LEU A 186 14.74 -7.78 -12.91
C LEU A 186 15.37 -9.17 -13.06
N SER A 187 15.30 -9.94 -12.00
CA SER A 187 15.77 -11.35 -11.97
C SER A 187 14.59 -12.29 -11.74
N ASN A 188 14.50 -13.35 -12.55
CA ASN A 188 13.36 -14.28 -12.61
C ASN A 188 13.28 -15.30 -11.45
N HIS A 189 13.60 -14.95 -10.21
CA HIS A 189 13.79 -15.98 -9.16
C HIS A 189 12.95 -15.80 -7.88
N SER A 190 12.23 -14.71 -7.71
CA SER A 190 11.52 -14.46 -6.44
C SER A 190 10.11 -15.07 -6.37
N GLY A 191 9.50 -15.38 -7.50
CA GLY A 191 8.09 -15.79 -7.57
C GLY A 191 7.10 -14.71 -7.12
N VAL A 192 7.54 -13.44 -7.08
CA VAL A 192 6.76 -12.31 -6.60
C VAL A 192 6.52 -11.30 -7.72
N ILE A 193 5.26 -10.92 -7.92
CA ILE A 193 4.86 -9.86 -8.83
C ILE A 193 4.60 -8.58 -8.03
N VAL A 194 5.22 -7.49 -8.42
CA VAL A 194 4.88 -6.16 -7.92
C VAL A 194 3.91 -5.49 -8.88
N SER A 195 2.77 -5.05 -8.38
CA SER A 195 1.71 -4.42 -9.16
C SER A 195 1.37 -3.04 -8.62
N LEU A 196 1.32 -2.07 -9.52
CA LEU A 196 0.99 -0.69 -9.19
C LEU A 196 0.21 0.01 -10.30
N THR A 197 -0.28 1.19 -9.99
CA THR A 197 -0.91 2.10 -10.96
C THR A 197 -0.52 3.53 -10.63
N THR A 198 -0.49 4.37 -11.64
CA THR A 198 -0.28 5.81 -11.50
C THR A 198 -1.25 6.59 -12.39
N PHE A 199 -1.17 7.92 -12.37
CA PHE A 199 -1.97 8.83 -13.18
C PHE A 199 -1.13 10.07 -13.56
N PRO A 200 -1.53 10.88 -14.57
CA PRO A 200 -0.68 11.91 -15.16
C PRO A 200 0.02 12.86 -14.19
N PRO A 201 -0.61 13.40 -13.14
CA PRO A 201 0.05 14.29 -12.17
C PRO A 201 1.23 13.68 -11.40
N ARG A 202 1.36 12.34 -11.37
CA ARG A 202 2.42 11.64 -10.62
C ARG A 202 3.45 10.95 -11.49
N ILE A 203 3.18 10.86 -12.80
CA ILE A 203 4.00 10.08 -13.73
C ILE A 203 5.48 10.51 -13.74
N SER A 204 5.76 11.80 -13.56
CA SER A 204 7.11 12.36 -13.57
C SER A 204 8.01 11.85 -12.45
N GLN A 205 7.45 11.45 -11.30
CA GLN A 205 8.20 10.96 -10.14
C GLN A 205 8.23 9.42 -10.04
N LEU A 206 7.45 8.74 -10.87
CA LEU A 206 7.30 7.28 -10.81
C LEU A 206 8.63 6.55 -10.99
N HIS A 207 9.55 7.08 -11.80
CA HIS A 207 10.86 6.48 -12.04
C HIS A 207 11.69 6.31 -10.75
N LEU A 208 11.57 7.22 -9.78
CA LEU A 208 12.26 7.12 -8.49
C LEU A 208 11.76 5.95 -7.66
N MET A 209 10.44 5.78 -7.63
CA MET A 209 9.80 4.66 -6.93
C MET A 209 10.19 3.33 -7.57
N LEU A 210 10.09 3.21 -8.90
CA LEU A 210 10.46 2.00 -9.63
C LEU A 210 11.92 1.62 -9.43
N LYS A 211 12.85 2.59 -9.49
CA LYS A 211 14.27 2.37 -9.14
C LYS A 211 14.41 1.82 -7.72
N SER A 212 13.66 2.33 -6.75
CA SER A 212 13.74 1.85 -5.38
C SER A 212 13.32 0.39 -5.22
N ILE A 213 12.43 -0.12 -6.09
CA ILE A 213 12.05 -1.54 -6.13
C ILE A 213 13.10 -2.38 -6.83
N LEU A 214 13.66 -1.91 -7.92
CA LEU A 214 14.75 -2.62 -8.62
C LEU A 214 15.98 -2.83 -7.73
N TRP A 215 16.24 -1.89 -6.83
CA TRP A 215 17.37 -1.95 -5.88
C TRP A 215 17.10 -2.76 -4.60
N GLN A 216 16.01 -3.50 -4.51
CA GLN A 216 15.77 -4.38 -3.36
C GLN A 216 16.78 -5.54 -3.33
N THR A 217 17.14 -5.99 -2.13
CA THR A 217 18.01 -7.18 -1.93
C THR A 217 17.43 -8.46 -2.50
N CYS A 218 16.09 -8.54 -2.57
CA CYS A 218 15.34 -9.58 -3.26
C CYS A 218 14.41 -8.90 -4.25
N PRO A 219 14.85 -8.63 -5.49
CA PRO A 219 14.02 -7.98 -6.48
C PRO A 219 12.83 -8.87 -6.87
N PRO A 220 11.69 -8.28 -7.25
CA PRO A 220 10.56 -9.05 -7.74
C PRO A 220 10.89 -9.71 -9.08
N GLU A 221 10.18 -10.79 -9.38
CA GLU A 221 10.25 -11.44 -10.69
C GLU A 221 9.70 -10.53 -11.80
N LYS A 222 8.63 -9.78 -11.47
CA LYS A 222 7.94 -8.92 -12.41
C LYS A 222 7.45 -7.64 -11.73
N ILE A 223 7.53 -6.52 -12.44
CA ILE A 223 6.90 -5.25 -12.05
C ILE A 223 5.93 -4.84 -13.15
N ILE A 224 4.66 -4.65 -12.80
CA ILE A 224 3.60 -4.27 -13.74
C ILE A 224 2.99 -2.93 -13.30
N VAL A 225 3.01 -1.96 -14.21
CA VAL A 225 2.40 -0.65 -14.04
C VAL A 225 1.14 -0.58 -14.91
N TRP A 226 -0.02 -0.51 -14.28
CA TRP A 226 -1.31 -0.43 -14.95
C TRP A 226 -1.71 1.02 -15.18
N LEU A 227 -1.90 1.39 -16.45
CA LEU A 227 -2.25 2.74 -16.88
C LEU A 227 -3.60 2.72 -17.60
N SER A 228 -4.41 3.76 -17.41
CA SER A 228 -5.66 3.89 -18.16
C SER A 228 -5.41 4.54 -19.51
N GLU A 229 -5.97 3.98 -20.58
CA GLU A 229 -5.94 4.59 -21.93
C GLU A 229 -6.66 5.94 -21.96
N GLN A 230 -7.64 6.15 -21.06
CA GLN A 230 -8.33 7.44 -20.92
C GLN A 230 -7.41 8.54 -20.38
N GLU A 231 -6.45 8.16 -19.50
CA GLU A 231 -5.49 9.08 -18.88
C GLU A 231 -4.20 9.21 -19.68
N PHE A 232 -3.87 8.21 -20.50
CA PHE A 232 -2.68 8.13 -21.34
C PHE A 232 -3.08 7.70 -22.77
N PRO A 233 -3.77 8.55 -23.56
CA PRO A 233 -4.26 8.20 -24.90
C PRO A 233 -3.15 7.91 -25.90
N GLY A 234 -1.99 8.55 -25.75
CA GLY A 234 -0.78 8.29 -26.53
C GLY A 234 0.01 7.06 -26.09
N ARG A 235 -0.48 6.34 -25.05
CA ARG A 235 0.16 5.14 -24.49
C ARG A 235 1.64 5.39 -24.15
N LEU A 236 2.55 4.62 -24.73
CA LEU A 236 4.00 4.75 -24.50
C LEU A 236 4.55 6.14 -24.86
N ASN A 237 3.92 6.86 -25.77
CA ASN A 237 4.34 8.20 -26.16
C ASN A 237 4.10 9.24 -25.06
N ASP A 238 3.13 9.00 -24.18
CA ASP A 238 2.83 9.88 -23.05
C ASP A 238 3.75 9.65 -21.85
N LEU A 239 4.60 8.62 -21.91
CA LEU A 239 5.52 8.31 -20.82
C LEU A 239 6.81 9.14 -20.92
N PRO A 240 7.29 9.70 -19.79
CA PRO A 240 8.62 10.30 -19.68
C PRO A 240 9.73 9.33 -20.12
N GLU A 241 10.81 9.87 -20.65
CA GLU A 241 11.94 9.07 -21.16
C GLU A 241 12.57 8.21 -20.08
N GLU A 242 12.63 8.70 -18.83
CA GLU A 242 13.13 7.97 -17.67
C GLU A 242 12.37 6.66 -17.44
N LEU A 243 11.07 6.62 -17.76
CA LEU A 243 10.25 5.41 -17.64
C LEU A 243 10.48 4.45 -18.80
N LYS A 244 10.69 4.97 -20.01
CA LYS A 244 11.02 4.14 -21.18
C LYS A 244 12.35 3.41 -21.02
N ILE A 245 13.35 4.07 -20.43
CA ILE A 245 14.63 3.44 -20.08
C ILE A 245 14.42 2.27 -19.09
N LEU A 246 13.49 2.40 -18.16
CA LEU A 246 13.20 1.34 -17.19
C LEU A 246 12.47 0.13 -17.80
N MET A 247 11.81 0.28 -18.95
CA MET A 247 11.26 -0.86 -19.69
C MET A 247 12.38 -1.85 -20.11
N ALA A 248 13.54 -1.34 -20.51
CA ALA A 248 14.70 -2.17 -20.84
C ALA A 248 15.24 -2.96 -19.62
N LYS A 249 14.85 -2.57 -18.38
CA LYS A 249 15.18 -3.29 -17.16
C LYS A 249 14.13 -4.36 -16.77
N GLY A 250 13.10 -4.56 -17.60
CA GLY A 250 12.07 -5.58 -17.42
C GLY A 250 10.76 -5.06 -16.80
N ILE A 251 10.58 -3.74 -16.63
CA ILE A 251 9.32 -3.19 -16.12
C ILE A 251 8.28 -3.15 -17.24
N GLU A 252 7.09 -3.69 -16.97
CA GLU A 252 5.97 -3.73 -17.90
C GLU A 252 5.00 -2.57 -17.65
N PHE A 253 4.71 -1.78 -18.71
CA PHE A 253 3.63 -0.78 -18.70
C PHE A 253 2.47 -1.32 -19.51
N ARG A 254 1.31 -1.52 -18.86
CA ARG A 254 0.11 -2.09 -19.46
C ARG A 254 -1.01 -1.09 -19.47
N PHE A 255 -1.59 -0.88 -20.64
CA PHE A 255 -2.67 0.08 -20.87
C PHE A 255 -4.01 -0.66 -20.89
N VAL A 256 -4.96 -0.13 -20.12
CA VAL A 256 -6.29 -0.74 -19.91
C VAL A 256 -7.37 0.27 -20.24
N SER A 257 -8.45 -0.21 -20.88
CA SER A 257 -9.57 0.62 -21.32
C SER A 257 -10.43 1.11 -20.14
N GLU A 258 -10.64 0.26 -19.13
CA GLU A 258 -11.44 0.61 -17.97
C GLU A 258 -10.60 1.25 -16.87
N ASN A 259 -11.00 2.46 -16.44
CA ASN A 259 -10.28 3.19 -15.41
C ASN A 259 -10.84 2.92 -14.02
N PHE A 260 -10.42 1.84 -13.39
CA PHE A 260 -10.74 1.53 -11.99
C PHE A 260 -9.90 2.35 -10.98
N ARG A 261 -9.28 3.45 -11.39
CA ARG A 261 -8.44 4.30 -10.54
C ARG A 261 -7.36 3.48 -9.81
N SER A 262 -7.27 3.60 -8.48
CA SER A 262 -6.30 2.84 -7.66
C SER A 262 -6.54 1.33 -7.65
N HIS A 263 -7.73 0.87 -8.05
CA HIS A 263 -8.06 -0.55 -8.11
C HIS A 263 -7.45 -1.27 -9.31
N LYS A 264 -6.97 -0.56 -10.33
CA LYS A 264 -6.27 -1.15 -11.48
C LYS A 264 -5.16 -2.12 -11.04
N LYS A 265 -4.39 -1.76 -9.99
CA LYS A 265 -3.29 -2.57 -9.47
C LYS A 265 -3.69 -3.91 -8.85
N TYR A 266 -4.98 -4.08 -8.51
CA TYR A 266 -5.51 -5.35 -8.00
C TYR A 266 -6.27 -6.11 -9.09
N HIS A 267 -7.18 -5.39 -9.77
CA HIS A 267 -8.16 -5.98 -10.68
C HIS A 267 -7.51 -6.80 -11.78
N TYR A 268 -6.56 -6.21 -12.49
CA TYR A 268 -5.95 -6.85 -13.63
C TYR A 268 -4.93 -7.91 -13.25
N VAL A 269 -4.05 -7.62 -12.28
CA VAL A 269 -3.01 -8.56 -11.87
C VAL A 269 -3.60 -9.85 -11.30
N PHE A 270 -4.69 -9.78 -10.54
CA PHE A 270 -5.32 -10.98 -9.98
C PHE A 270 -6.04 -11.83 -11.02
N ARG A 271 -6.52 -11.22 -12.10
CA ARG A 271 -7.12 -11.96 -13.21
C ARG A 271 -6.08 -12.66 -14.07
N GLU A 272 -4.93 -12.04 -14.26
CA GLU A 272 -3.87 -12.59 -15.11
C GLU A 272 -2.95 -13.56 -14.37
N TYR A 273 -2.79 -13.38 -13.08
CA TYR A 273 -1.86 -14.15 -12.24
C TYR A 273 -2.56 -14.65 -10.95
N PRO A 274 -3.59 -15.51 -11.06
CA PRO A 274 -4.41 -15.91 -9.91
C PRO A 274 -3.65 -16.70 -8.83
N ASP A 275 -2.61 -17.44 -9.24
CA ASP A 275 -1.81 -18.30 -8.35
C ASP A 275 -0.49 -17.65 -7.91
N SER A 276 -0.23 -16.41 -8.30
CA SER A 276 1.02 -15.73 -8.01
C SER A 276 1.00 -14.96 -6.70
N LYS A 277 2.16 -14.80 -6.09
CA LYS A 277 2.35 -13.89 -4.96
C LYS A 277 2.41 -12.45 -5.49
N VAL A 278 1.43 -11.62 -5.16
CA VAL A 278 1.35 -10.25 -5.63
C VAL A 278 1.55 -9.28 -4.46
N ILE A 279 2.47 -8.33 -4.66
CA ILE A 279 2.66 -7.18 -3.77
C ILE A 279 2.15 -5.94 -4.48
N THR A 280 1.16 -5.26 -3.92
CA THR A 280 0.70 -3.98 -4.45
C THR A 280 1.39 -2.84 -3.74
N VAL A 281 1.87 -1.87 -4.52
CA VAL A 281 2.60 -0.71 -4.03
C VAL A 281 1.95 0.60 -4.50
N ASP A 282 2.26 1.70 -3.83
CA ASP A 282 1.84 3.04 -4.24
C ASP A 282 2.95 3.73 -5.04
N ASP A 283 2.54 4.56 -5.99
CA ASP A 283 3.39 5.26 -6.96
C ASP A 283 4.16 6.47 -6.36
N ASP A 284 3.87 6.83 -5.11
CA ASP A 284 4.41 8.00 -4.39
C ASP A 284 5.30 7.64 -3.18
N LEU A 285 5.77 6.40 -3.12
CA LEU A 285 6.62 5.91 -2.04
C LEU A 285 7.97 5.44 -2.56
N ILE A 286 9.03 5.72 -1.82
CA ILE A 286 10.34 5.10 -2.01
C ILE A 286 10.49 3.96 -1.00
N TYR A 287 10.85 2.79 -1.50
CA TYR A 287 11.04 1.55 -0.73
C TYR A 287 12.55 1.31 -0.50
N PRO A 288 13.13 1.72 0.64
CA PRO A 288 14.54 1.49 0.91
C PRO A 288 14.84 -0.01 1.06
N ARG A 289 16.10 -0.36 0.79
CA ARG A 289 16.64 -1.73 0.90
C ARG A 289 16.52 -2.31 2.29
#